data_1e0e4444d04a461810be7bd0ee4dde77
#
_entry.id   1e0e4444d04a461810be7bd0ee4dde77
#
_cell.length_a   1.000
_cell.length_b   1.000
_cell.length_c   1.000
_cell.angle_alpha   90.00
_cell.angle_beta   90.00
_cell.angle_gamma   90.00
#
_symmetry.space_group_name_H-M   'P 1'
#
loop_
_entity.id
_entity.type
_entity.pdbx_description
1 polymer ?
#
loop_
_entity_poly.entity_id
_entity_poly.type
_entity_poly.pdbx_seq_one_letter_code
_entity_poly.pdbx_strand_id
1 'polypeptide(L)'
;MGSDRDPSQAWLGLAPDYEMARAREDSLDRLVEWPAQRDLLGDVTGRSVLDVGCGNGAKLAELVGDGATASVGVDISGNFLSAQPPDLEFIQGDLSELGSVPGLAGRTFDRILFLQSFGYARDPVRTLEAARAMLADDGFILLTRTQPIRYAVERAEQNGTSLGEEYFSTSPFSYVSHWNDQITLTKRPYTISDLINVFSAAGLWIETAIEPQLSDDARRRYPHRQAWMNKYLGILIFKLRAHPAQ
;
A
#
# COMPACT_ATOMS: atom_id res chain seq x y z
N MET A 1 3.67 -5.61 29.01
CA MET A 1 2.59 -4.64 28.73
C MET A 1 3.20 -3.58 27.81
N GLY A 2 3.22 -3.84 26.50
CA GLY A 2 3.62 -2.86 25.50
C GLY A 2 2.45 -1.91 25.30
N SER A 3 2.66 -0.62 25.51
CA SER A 3 1.68 0.40 25.17
C SER A 3 1.38 0.25 23.66
N ASP A 4 0.13 -0.01 23.31
CA ASP A 4 -0.39 0.21 21.96
C ASP A 4 -0.17 1.71 21.66
N ARG A 5 0.99 2.02 21.08
CA ARG A 5 1.22 3.39 20.62
C ARG A 5 0.27 3.61 19.45
N ASP A 6 -0.47 4.69 19.52
CA ASP A 6 -1.36 5.13 18.45
C ASP A 6 -0.60 5.08 17.10
N PRO A 7 -1.06 4.29 16.11
CA PRO A 7 -0.38 4.18 14.81
C PRO A 7 -0.15 5.53 14.13
N SER A 8 -1.02 6.53 14.37
CA SER A 8 -0.88 7.88 13.83
C SER A 8 0.40 8.55 14.31
N GLN A 9 0.73 8.41 15.59
CA GLN A 9 1.93 9.00 16.18
C GLN A 9 3.22 8.35 15.66
N ALA A 10 3.19 7.02 15.45
CA ALA A 10 4.31 6.31 14.87
C ALA A 10 4.59 6.79 13.44
N TRP A 11 3.54 6.94 12.63
CA TRP A 11 3.68 7.41 11.25
C TRP A 11 4.02 8.90 11.16
N LEU A 12 3.47 9.76 12.00
CA LEU A 12 3.88 11.18 12.09
C LEU A 12 5.37 11.32 12.34
N GLY A 13 5.93 10.52 13.26
CA GLY A 13 7.35 10.55 13.56
C GLY A 13 8.22 9.96 12.45
N LEU A 14 7.70 9.00 11.68
CA LEU A 14 8.45 8.28 10.64
C LEU A 14 8.41 8.97 9.27
N ALA A 15 7.39 9.76 8.98
CA ALA A 15 7.13 10.28 7.64
C ALA A 15 8.34 10.99 6.99
N PRO A 16 9.10 11.87 7.67
CA PRO A 16 10.25 12.53 7.04
C PRO A 16 11.33 11.55 6.59
N ASP A 17 11.69 10.57 7.44
CA ASP A 17 12.73 9.59 7.15
C ASP A 17 12.28 8.62 6.05
N TYR A 18 11.02 8.25 6.06
CA TYR A 18 10.40 7.40 5.03
C TYR A 18 10.40 8.09 3.66
N GLU A 19 9.97 9.35 3.58
CA GLU A 19 9.96 10.12 2.34
C GLU A 19 11.38 10.35 1.80
N MET A 20 12.34 10.64 2.68
CA MET A 20 13.75 10.79 2.28
C MET A 20 14.31 9.47 1.70
N ALA A 21 13.97 8.32 2.31
CA ALA A 21 14.38 7.02 1.81
C ALA A 21 13.76 6.68 0.45
N ARG A 22 12.50 7.05 0.22
CA ARG A 22 11.80 6.85 -1.07
C ARG A 22 12.33 7.75 -2.18
N ALA A 23 12.77 8.97 -1.85
CA ALA A 23 13.32 9.92 -2.81
C ALA A 23 14.69 9.52 -3.36
N ARG A 24 15.39 8.57 -2.75
CA ARG A 24 16.70 8.10 -3.23
C ARG A 24 16.61 7.53 -4.64
N GLU A 25 17.65 7.75 -5.46
CA GLU A 25 17.72 7.25 -6.84
C GLU A 25 17.67 5.73 -6.91
N ASP A 26 18.24 5.04 -5.91
CA ASP A 26 18.28 3.58 -5.81
C ASP A 26 17.13 2.99 -4.99
N SER A 27 16.09 3.77 -4.66
CA SER A 27 14.95 3.25 -3.91
C SER A 27 14.13 2.25 -4.74
N LEU A 28 13.66 1.17 -4.11
CA LEU A 28 12.78 0.21 -4.80
C LEU A 28 11.43 0.84 -5.17
N ASP A 29 10.98 1.85 -4.45
CA ASP A 29 9.79 2.60 -4.83
C ASP A 29 9.93 3.20 -6.23
N ARG A 30 11.06 3.86 -6.52
CA ARG A 30 11.33 4.48 -7.82
C ARG A 30 11.68 3.48 -8.91
N LEU A 31 12.41 2.42 -8.57
CA LEU A 31 12.96 1.48 -9.54
C LEU A 31 11.99 0.35 -9.93
N VAL A 32 11.05 0.02 -9.05
CA VAL A 32 10.20 -1.19 -9.20
C VAL A 32 8.75 -0.90 -8.90
N GLU A 33 8.45 -0.33 -7.70
CA GLU A 33 7.07 -0.27 -7.20
C GLU A 33 6.23 0.72 -8.01
N TRP A 34 6.64 1.99 -8.07
CA TRP A 34 5.87 3.03 -8.74
C TRP A 34 5.75 2.83 -10.25
N PRO A 35 6.82 2.44 -11.00
CA PRO A 35 6.67 2.10 -12.41
C PRO A 35 5.63 0.99 -12.66
N ALA A 36 5.69 -0.11 -11.87
CA ALA A 36 4.74 -1.21 -12.02
C ALA A 36 3.30 -0.84 -11.63
N GLN A 37 3.15 0.00 -10.60
CA GLN A 37 1.85 0.54 -10.20
C GLN A 37 1.28 1.43 -11.32
N ARG A 38 2.09 2.29 -11.92
CA ARG A 38 1.69 3.15 -13.05
C ARG A 38 1.24 2.35 -14.27
N ASP A 39 1.98 1.32 -14.62
CA ASP A 39 1.61 0.43 -15.75
C ASP A 39 0.25 -0.23 -15.52
N LEU A 40 -0.04 -0.69 -14.30
CA LEU A 40 -1.34 -1.29 -13.96
C LEU A 40 -2.48 -0.29 -13.85
N LEU A 41 -2.19 0.95 -13.44
CA LEU A 41 -3.17 2.04 -13.40
C LEU A 41 -3.61 2.44 -14.80
N GLY A 42 -2.70 2.38 -15.78
CA GLY A 42 -2.96 2.81 -17.15
C GLY A 42 -3.21 4.32 -17.26
N ASP A 43 -4.00 4.71 -18.26
CA ASP A 43 -4.39 6.11 -18.45
C ASP A 43 -5.34 6.57 -17.33
N VAL A 44 -4.96 7.65 -16.66
CA VAL A 44 -5.72 8.26 -15.56
C VAL A 44 -6.43 9.56 -15.97
N THR A 45 -6.30 9.97 -17.24
CA THR A 45 -6.92 11.20 -17.75
C THR A 45 -8.43 11.18 -17.52
N GLY A 46 -8.95 12.17 -16.80
CA GLY A 46 -10.35 12.30 -16.45
C GLY A 46 -10.86 11.27 -15.44
N ARG A 47 -9.97 10.46 -14.84
CA ARG A 47 -10.35 9.45 -13.84
C ARG A 47 -10.29 10.03 -12.43
N SER A 48 -11.28 9.66 -11.62
CA SER A 48 -11.28 9.93 -10.19
C SER A 48 -10.45 8.89 -9.42
N VAL A 49 -9.63 9.36 -8.46
CA VAL A 49 -8.69 8.50 -7.73
C VAL A 49 -8.86 8.70 -6.23
N LEU A 50 -8.97 7.59 -5.48
CA LEU A 50 -8.86 7.57 -4.02
C LEU A 50 -7.57 6.85 -3.63
N ASP A 51 -6.66 7.51 -2.93
CA ASP A 51 -5.46 6.90 -2.36
C ASP A 51 -5.61 6.72 -0.84
N VAL A 52 -5.72 5.47 -0.40
CA VAL A 52 -5.98 5.11 0.99
C VAL A 52 -4.66 4.78 1.69
N GLY A 53 -4.25 5.63 2.63
CA GLY A 53 -2.92 5.66 3.21
C GLY A 53 -1.93 6.36 2.28
N CYS A 54 -2.32 7.55 1.80
CA CYS A 54 -1.61 8.30 0.76
C CYS A 54 -0.28 8.91 1.25
N GLY A 55 0.03 8.86 2.54
CA GLY A 55 1.17 9.56 3.13
C GLY A 55 1.06 11.07 2.92
N ASN A 56 2.11 11.69 2.38
CA ASN A 56 2.07 13.12 2.05
C ASN A 56 1.26 13.44 0.78
N GLY A 57 0.85 12.44 0.00
CA GLY A 57 0.06 12.61 -1.22
C GLY A 57 0.86 12.88 -2.49
N ALA A 58 2.19 12.76 -2.46
CA ALA A 58 3.04 13.07 -3.62
C ALA A 58 2.68 12.24 -4.86
N LYS A 59 2.43 10.93 -4.71
CA LYS A 59 2.02 10.07 -5.82
C LYS A 59 0.67 10.48 -6.41
N LEU A 60 -0.27 10.84 -5.54
CA LEU A 60 -1.58 11.30 -5.98
C LEU A 60 -1.50 12.65 -6.71
N ALA A 61 -0.65 13.56 -6.23
CA ALA A 61 -0.38 14.82 -6.93
C ALA A 61 0.25 14.61 -8.32
N GLU A 62 1.11 13.59 -8.48
CA GLU A 62 1.65 13.18 -9.77
C GLU A 62 0.54 12.68 -10.71
N LEU A 63 -0.40 11.84 -10.21
CA LEU A 63 -1.53 11.38 -11.01
C LEU A 63 -2.46 12.52 -11.44
N VAL A 64 -2.68 13.53 -10.58
CA VAL A 64 -3.41 14.75 -10.96
C VAL A 64 -2.66 15.52 -12.03
N GLY A 65 -1.33 15.61 -11.94
CA GLY A 65 -0.48 16.19 -13.00
C GLY A 65 -0.61 15.45 -14.35
N ASP A 66 -0.91 14.17 -14.32
CA ASP A 66 -1.16 13.33 -15.51
C ASP A 66 -2.64 13.34 -15.96
N GLY A 67 -3.47 14.19 -15.38
CA GLY A 67 -4.85 14.43 -15.80
C GLY A 67 -5.92 13.70 -15.00
N ALA A 68 -5.59 13.09 -13.87
CA ALA A 68 -6.60 12.57 -12.96
C ALA A 68 -7.42 13.73 -12.35
N THR A 69 -8.72 13.49 -12.12
CA THR A 69 -9.66 14.49 -11.62
C THR A 69 -10.31 14.01 -10.33
N ALA A 70 -10.94 14.92 -9.56
CA ALA A 70 -11.69 14.59 -8.33
C ALA A 70 -10.93 13.62 -7.42
N SER A 71 -9.61 13.82 -7.26
CA SER A 71 -8.72 12.92 -6.54
C SER A 71 -8.73 13.22 -5.05
N VAL A 72 -8.74 12.14 -4.23
CA VAL A 72 -8.76 12.23 -2.77
C VAL A 72 -7.68 11.38 -2.17
N GLY A 73 -6.89 11.96 -1.26
CA GLY A 73 -5.94 11.24 -0.42
C GLY A 73 -6.48 11.12 1.01
N VAL A 74 -6.45 9.92 1.58
CA VAL A 74 -6.78 9.67 2.99
C VAL A 74 -5.56 9.12 3.70
N ASP A 75 -5.17 9.71 4.83
CA ASP A 75 -4.09 9.20 5.68
C ASP A 75 -4.35 9.50 7.14
N ILE A 76 -3.88 8.62 8.03
CA ILE A 76 -4.04 8.76 9.47
C ILE A 76 -3.15 9.86 10.04
N SER A 77 -1.99 10.12 9.42
CA SER A 77 -0.99 11.07 9.93
C SER A 77 -1.36 12.53 9.69
N GLY A 78 -2.17 12.84 8.67
CA GLY A 78 -2.48 14.21 8.29
C GLY A 78 -1.27 15.03 7.79
N ASN A 79 -0.14 14.38 7.47
CA ASN A 79 1.10 15.03 7.03
C ASN A 79 1.11 15.23 5.50
N PHE A 80 0.16 16.01 5.00
CA PHE A 80 -0.08 16.23 3.58
C PHE A 80 0.80 17.33 2.99
N LEU A 81 0.94 17.32 1.66
CA LEU A 81 1.60 18.41 0.93
C LEU A 81 0.92 19.74 1.23
N SER A 82 1.72 20.79 1.47
CA SER A 82 1.22 22.15 1.74
C SER A 82 0.66 22.84 0.51
N ALA A 83 1.18 22.53 -0.69
CA ALA A 83 0.68 23.01 -1.97
C ALA A 83 -0.12 21.93 -2.68
N GLN A 84 -1.43 22.12 -2.79
CA GLN A 84 -2.34 21.13 -3.38
C GLN A 84 -2.81 21.60 -4.76
N PRO A 85 -2.76 20.72 -5.79
CA PRO A 85 -3.44 20.97 -7.05
C PRO A 85 -4.97 21.16 -6.86
N PRO A 86 -5.67 21.90 -7.72
CA PRO A 86 -7.11 22.16 -7.57
C PRO A 86 -7.98 20.91 -7.54
N ASP A 87 -7.57 19.84 -8.24
CA ASP A 87 -8.32 18.58 -8.34
C ASP A 87 -7.92 17.55 -7.27
N LEU A 88 -7.21 17.97 -6.21
CA LEU A 88 -6.71 17.12 -5.15
C LEU A 88 -7.20 17.58 -3.79
N GLU A 89 -7.85 16.69 -3.07
CA GLU A 89 -8.34 16.88 -1.69
C GLU A 89 -7.61 15.92 -0.77
N PHE A 90 -7.26 16.36 0.44
CA PHE A 90 -6.73 15.50 1.49
C PHE A 90 -7.65 15.44 2.70
N ILE A 91 -7.86 14.24 3.23
CA ILE A 91 -8.70 13.97 4.38
C ILE A 91 -7.87 13.18 5.41
N GLN A 92 -7.76 13.68 6.63
CA GLN A 92 -7.20 12.87 7.71
C GLN A 92 -8.23 11.82 8.15
N GLY A 93 -7.84 10.54 8.10
CA GLY A 93 -8.73 9.42 8.42
C GLY A 93 -8.00 8.08 8.57
N ASP A 94 -8.61 7.19 9.32
CA ASP A 94 -8.11 5.81 9.51
C ASP A 94 -8.68 4.89 8.44
N LEU A 95 -7.82 4.22 7.69
CA LEU A 95 -8.22 3.26 6.65
C LEU A 95 -9.09 2.10 7.21
N SER A 96 -8.96 1.77 8.50
CA SER A 96 -9.77 0.74 9.14
C SER A 96 -11.23 1.19 9.35
N GLU A 97 -11.49 2.49 9.27
CA GLU A 97 -12.81 3.10 9.37
C GLU A 97 -13.21 3.78 8.05
N LEU A 98 -12.67 3.31 6.92
CA LEU A 98 -12.79 3.94 5.59
C LEU A 98 -14.22 4.30 5.22
N GLY A 99 -15.19 3.41 5.50
CA GLY A 99 -16.61 3.65 5.23
C GLY A 99 -17.25 4.75 6.07
N SER A 100 -16.57 5.24 7.11
CA SER A 100 -17.05 6.28 8.03
C SER A 100 -16.21 7.55 7.96
N VAL A 101 -15.20 7.60 7.06
CA VAL A 101 -14.35 8.79 6.89
C VAL A 101 -15.23 9.96 6.38
N PRO A 102 -15.31 11.08 7.13
CA PRO A 102 -16.05 12.26 6.70
C PRO A 102 -15.56 12.74 5.32
N GLY A 103 -16.51 13.12 4.45
CA GLY A 103 -16.18 13.60 3.09
C GLY A 103 -16.08 12.49 2.02
N LEU A 104 -16.09 11.20 2.38
CA LEU A 104 -16.16 10.10 1.40
C LEU A 104 -17.59 9.58 1.14
N ALA A 105 -18.53 9.89 2.01
CA ALA A 105 -19.90 9.39 1.90
C ALA A 105 -20.55 9.74 0.54
N GLY A 106 -21.05 8.73 -0.16
CA GLY A 106 -21.73 8.88 -1.46
C GLY A 106 -20.81 9.17 -2.65
N ARG A 107 -19.48 9.19 -2.45
CA ARG A 107 -18.52 9.37 -3.55
C ARG A 107 -18.18 8.02 -4.18
N THR A 108 -17.88 8.04 -5.47
CA THR A 108 -17.35 6.89 -6.22
C THR A 108 -16.05 7.27 -6.94
N PHE A 109 -15.20 6.27 -7.15
CA PHE A 109 -13.89 6.46 -7.74
C PHE A 109 -13.60 5.41 -8.81
N ASP A 110 -12.98 5.83 -9.91
CA ASP A 110 -12.53 4.93 -10.97
C ASP A 110 -11.33 4.08 -10.50
N ARG A 111 -10.49 4.62 -9.63
CA ARG A 111 -9.29 3.97 -9.10
C ARG A 111 -9.21 4.14 -7.59
N ILE A 112 -9.08 3.05 -6.87
CA ILE A 112 -8.83 3.08 -5.43
C ILE A 112 -7.47 2.42 -5.17
N LEU A 113 -6.59 3.12 -4.48
CA LEU A 113 -5.21 2.71 -4.27
C LEU A 113 -4.97 2.35 -2.81
N PHE A 114 -4.25 1.24 -2.57
CA PHE A 114 -3.64 0.88 -1.31
C PHE A 114 -2.14 0.63 -1.58
N LEU A 115 -1.35 1.67 -1.58
CA LEU A 115 0.08 1.59 -1.91
C LEU A 115 0.90 1.33 -0.64
N GLN A 116 1.04 0.05 -0.26
CA GLN A 116 1.70 -0.44 0.97
C GLN A 116 0.94 -0.12 2.27
N SER A 117 -0.24 0.46 2.23
CA SER A 117 -1.04 0.86 3.41
C SER A 117 -1.92 -0.26 3.98
N PHE A 118 -2.42 -1.17 3.15
CA PHE A 118 -3.40 -2.21 3.53
C PHE A 118 -2.98 -3.09 4.71
N GLY A 119 -1.67 -3.22 4.97
CA GLY A 119 -1.13 -3.99 6.10
C GLY A 119 -1.51 -3.47 7.48
N TYR A 120 -2.05 -2.27 7.56
CA TYR A 120 -2.47 -1.60 8.80
C TYR A 120 -3.99 -1.71 9.04
N ALA A 121 -4.76 -2.32 8.13
CA ALA A 121 -6.18 -2.56 8.32
C ALA A 121 -6.44 -3.48 9.53
N ARG A 122 -7.20 -3.01 10.52
CA ARG A 122 -7.62 -3.82 11.68
C ARG A 122 -8.58 -4.94 11.24
N ASP A 123 -9.53 -4.61 10.38
CA ASP A 123 -10.42 -5.55 9.71
C ASP A 123 -10.26 -5.42 8.20
N PRO A 124 -9.44 -6.28 7.57
CA PRO A 124 -9.12 -6.18 6.15
C PRO A 124 -10.34 -6.43 5.24
N VAL A 125 -11.28 -7.29 5.63
CA VAL A 125 -12.48 -7.56 4.85
C VAL A 125 -13.37 -6.32 4.86
N ARG A 126 -13.68 -5.78 6.02
CA ARG A 126 -14.50 -4.57 6.17
C ARG A 126 -13.90 -3.35 5.45
N THR A 127 -12.56 -3.19 5.53
CA THR A 127 -11.88 -2.11 4.80
C THR A 127 -12.07 -2.23 3.29
N LEU A 128 -11.93 -3.45 2.74
CA LEU A 128 -12.12 -3.68 1.30
C LEU A 128 -13.59 -3.63 0.89
N GLU A 129 -14.53 -4.04 1.71
CA GLU A 129 -15.97 -3.86 1.47
C GLU A 129 -16.33 -2.37 1.35
N ALA A 130 -15.79 -1.54 2.25
CA ALA A 130 -15.95 -0.10 2.19
C ALA A 130 -15.35 0.49 0.91
N ALA A 131 -14.13 0.07 0.54
CA ALA A 131 -13.51 0.49 -0.71
C ALA A 131 -14.32 0.03 -1.93
N ARG A 132 -14.79 -1.23 -1.94
CA ARG A 132 -15.65 -1.77 -3.02
C ARG A 132 -16.94 -0.96 -3.19
N ALA A 133 -17.56 -0.54 -2.09
CA ALA A 133 -18.78 0.27 -2.14
C ALA A 133 -18.57 1.67 -2.75
N MET A 134 -17.33 2.12 -2.83
CA MET A 134 -16.94 3.39 -3.46
C MET A 134 -16.35 3.20 -4.87
N LEU A 135 -16.38 2.00 -5.45
CA LEU A 135 -15.94 1.81 -6.84
C LEU A 135 -17.00 2.31 -7.82
N ALA A 136 -16.58 3.06 -8.84
CA ALA A 136 -17.38 3.30 -10.03
C ALA A 136 -17.58 1.97 -10.81
N ASP A 137 -18.55 1.93 -11.74
CA ASP A 137 -18.94 0.70 -12.46
C ASP A 137 -17.76 -0.04 -13.10
N ASP A 138 -16.86 0.69 -13.78
CA ASP A 138 -15.63 0.13 -14.39
C ASP A 138 -14.38 0.38 -13.52
N GLY A 139 -14.58 0.68 -12.25
CA GLY A 139 -13.50 0.95 -11.30
C GLY A 139 -12.75 -0.29 -10.88
N PHE A 140 -11.55 -0.09 -10.33
CA PHE A 140 -10.78 -1.15 -9.72
C PHE A 140 -9.96 -0.67 -8.51
N ILE A 141 -9.58 -1.62 -7.67
CA ILE A 141 -8.65 -1.40 -6.57
C ILE A 141 -7.26 -1.86 -7.00
N LEU A 142 -6.24 -1.01 -6.86
CA LEU A 142 -4.84 -1.38 -6.96
C LEU A 142 -4.26 -1.51 -5.57
N LEU A 143 -3.91 -2.73 -5.19
CA LEU A 143 -3.42 -3.05 -3.85
C LEU A 143 -2.00 -3.58 -3.92
N THR A 144 -1.05 -2.83 -3.34
CA THR A 144 0.36 -3.23 -3.23
C THR A 144 0.67 -3.66 -1.81
N ARG A 145 1.36 -4.79 -1.69
CA ARG A 145 1.85 -5.32 -0.43
C ARG A 145 3.30 -5.77 -0.54
N THR A 146 4.00 -5.72 0.57
CA THR A 146 5.22 -6.53 0.72
C THR A 146 4.87 -7.99 0.41
N GLN A 147 5.71 -8.64 -0.38
CA GLN A 147 5.51 -10.04 -0.73
C GLN A 147 5.49 -10.91 0.56
N PRO A 148 4.47 -11.76 0.77
CA PRO A 148 4.28 -12.49 2.02
C PRO A 148 5.48 -13.35 2.46
N ILE A 149 6.18 -13.97 1.51
CA ILE A 149 7.37 -14.78 1.79
C ILE A 149 8.52 -13.90 2.31
N ARG A 150 8.62 -12.65 1.85
CA ARG A 150 9.65 -11.72 2.35
C ARG A 150 9.62 -11.58 3.86
N TYR A 151 8.45 -11.34 4.43
CA TYR A 151 8.33 -11.23 5.90
C TYR A 151 8.72 -12.51 6.62
N ALA A 152 8.39 -13.66 6.04
CA ALA A 152 8.77 -14.94 6.60
C ALA A 152 10.28 -15.15 6.55
N VAL A 153 10.95 -14.77 5.45
CA VAL A 153 12.43 -14.84 5.35
C VAL A 153 13.09 -13.92 6.36
N GLU A 154 12.68 -12.64 6.43
CA GLU A 154 13.24 -11.65 7.36
C GLU A 154 13.10 -12.13 8.83
N ARG A 155 11.94 -12.67 9.20
CA ARG A 155 11.68 -13.18 10.55
C ARG A 155 12.43 -14.47 10.86
N ALA A 156 12.50 -15.40 9.91
CA ALA A 156 13.24 -16.63 10.08
C ALA A 156 14.73 -16.37 10.36
N GLU A 157 15.32 -15.42 9.63
CA GLU A 157 16.70 -14.98 9.87
C GLU A 157 16.87 -14.31 11.24
N GLN A 158 15.92 -13.44 11.63
CA GLN A 158 15.99 -12.72 12.91
C GLN A 158 15.81 -13.66 14.12
N ASN A 159 14.90 -14.65 13.99
CA ASN A 159 14.50 -15.51 15.09
C ASN A 159 15.28 -16.84 15.13
N GLY A 160 16.03 -17.17 14.08
CA GLY A 160 16.70 -18.47 13.94
C GLY A 160 15.73 -19.63 13.74
N THR A 161 14.56 -19.36 13.15
CA THR A 161 13.48 -20.31 12.86
C THR A 161 13.48 -20.72 11.38
N SER A 162 12.56 -21.60 10.97
CA SER A 162 12.40 -21.96 9.56
C SER A 162 11.45 -21.04 8.81
N LEU A 163 11.61 -20.96 7.48
CA LEU A 163 10.70 -20.22 6.59
C LEU A 163 9.24 -20.63 6.79
N GLY A 164 8.95 -21.93 6.89
CA GLY A 164 7.58 -22.43 7.03
C GLY A 164 6.93 -22.01 8.35
N GLU A 165 7.67 -22.10 9.47
CA GLU A 165 7.17 -21.64 10.77
C GLU A 165 6.77 -20.18 10.73
N GLU A 166 7.60 -19.33 10.12
CA GLU A 166 7.31 -17.90 10.05
C GLU A 166 6.26 -17.55 9.00
N TYR A 167 6.21 -18.26 7.86
CA TYR A 167 5.21 -18.02 6.82
C TYR A 167 3.79 -18.32 7.29
N PHE A 168 3.60 -19.38 8.06
CA PHE A 168 2.28 -19.77 8.59
C PHE A 168 1.94 -19.10 9.93
N SER A 169 2.84 -18.34 10.52
CA SER A 169 2.56 -17.54 11.72
C SER A 169 1.77 -16.29 11.34
N THR A 170 0.50 -16.22 11.73
CA THR A 170 -0.40 -15.10 11.45
C THR A 170 -0.47 -14.08 12.59
N SER A 171 0.31 -14.28 13.65
CA SER A 171 0.37 -13.35 14.79
C SER A 171 0.96 -12.01 14.36
N PRO A 172 0.37 -10.87 14.79
CA PRO A 172 0.99 -9.57 14.59
C PRO A 172 2.39 -9.55 15.19
N PHE A 173 3.31 -8.90 14.50
CA PHE A 173 4.69 -8.74 14.97
C PHE A 173 5.10 -7.27 14.92
N SER A 174 5.93 -6.88 15.88
CA SER A 174 6.51 -5.54 15.94
C SER A 174 7.96 -5.59 15.48
N TYR A 175 8.37 -4.59 14.73
CA TYR A 175 9.74 -4.43 14.26
C TYR A 175 10.17 -2.97 14.35
N VAL A 176 11.45 -2.77 14.61
CA VAL A 176 12.07 -1.45 14.56
C VAL A 176 12.15 -1.01 13.10
N SER A 177 11.73 0.21 12.82
CA SER A 177 11.74 0.73 11.45
C SER A 177 13.17 0.80 10.90
N HIS A 178 13.36 0.38 9.65
CA HIS A 178 14.64 0.52 8.93
C HIS A 178 14.99 1.97 8.57
N TRP A 179 14.01 2.88 8.68
CA TRP A 179 14.19 4.29 8.34
C TRP A 179 14.47 5.15 9.57
N ASN A 180 14.01 4.70 10.76
CA ASN A 180 14.26 5.37 12.04
C ASN A 180 14.21 4.33 13.15
N ASP A 181 15.36 4.10 13.80
CA ASP A 181 15.54 3.08 14.84
C ASP A 181 14.84 3.39 16.17
N GLN A 182 14.31 4.60 16.34
CA GLN A 182 13.52 5.00 17.50
C GLN A 182 12.04 4.63 17.34
N ILE A 183 11.61 4.20 16.17
CA ILE A 183 10.20 3.94 15.87
C ILE A 183 9.97 2.45 15.63
N THR A 184 9.02 1.90 16.38
CA THR A 184 8.54 0.54 16.22
C THR A 184 7.18 0.54 15.53
N LEU A 185 7.04 -0.28 14.49
CA LEU A 185 5.81 -0.50 13.76
C LEU A 185 5.30 -1.91 14.02
N THR A 186 3.98 -2.08 14.07
CA THR A 186 3.34 -3.39 14.17
C THR A 186 2.59 -3.69 12.89
N LYS A 187 2.79 -4.88 12.36
CA LYS A 187 2.11 -5.38 11.16
C LYS A 187 1.52 -6.76 11.39
N ARG A 188 0.45 -7.05 10.66
CA ARG A 188 -0.09 -8.41 10.55
C ARG A 188 0.51 -9.06 9.30
N PRO A 189 1.17 -10.22 9.43
CA PRO A 189 1.57 -11.01 8.27
C PRO A 189 0.33 -11.67 7.66
N TYR A 190 0.41 -11.98 6.38
CA TYR A 190 -0.58 -12.74 5.63
C TYR A 190 0.15 -13.80 4.81
N THR A 191 -0.42 -14.98 4.69
CA THR A 191 -0.07 -15.87 3.59
C THR A 191 -0.71 -15.37 2.28
N ILE A 192 -0.28 -15.90 1.14
CA ILE A 192 -0.94 -15.59 -0.15
C ILE A 192 -2.40 -16.06 -0.11
N SER A 193 -2.68 -17.22 0.50
CA SER A 193 -4.05 -17.74 0.64
C SER A 193 -4.92 -16.85 1.53
N ASP A 194 -4.37 -16.27 2.62
CA ASP A 194 -5.13 -15.31 3.43
C ASP A 194 -5.55 -14.08 2.63
N LEU A 195 -4.64 -13.54 1.81
CA LEU A 195 -4.96 -12.39 0.96
C LEU A 195 -6.06 -12.72 -0.05
N ILE A 196 -5.96 -13.87 -0.75
CA ILE A 196 -6.98 -14.30 -1.71
C ILE A 196 -8.34 -14.47 -1.02
N ASN A 197 -8.37 -15.10 0.15
CA ASN A 197 -9.60 -15.31 0.92
C ASN A 197 -10.21 -13.98 1.41
N VAL A 198 -9.38 -13.02 1.84
CA VAL A 198 -9.83 -11.68 2.22
C VAL A 198 -10.47 -10.95 1.03
N PHE A 199 -9.86 -11.02 -0.17
CA PHE A 199 -10.43 -10.41 -1.36
C PHE A 199 -11.76 -11.03 -1.74
N SER A 200 -11.84 -12.36 -1.74
CA SER A 200 -13.08 -13.10 -2.02
C SER A 200 -14.18 -12.78 -1.01
N ALA A 201 -13.85 -12.75 0.29
CA ALA A 201 -14.80 -12.41 1.34
C ALA A 201 -15.35 -10.98 1.20
N ALA A 202 -14.52 -10.03 0.73
CA ALA A 202 -14.93 -8.66 0.45
C ALA A 202 -15.73 -8.50 -0.87
N GLY A 203 -16.00 -9.59 -1.59
CA GLY A 203 -16.72 -9.56 -2.87
C GLY A 203 -15.88 -9.02 -4.03
N LEU A 204 -14.55 -9.23 -3.97
CA LEU A 204 -13.60 -8.84 -4.99
C LEU A 204 -12.97 -10.07 -5.65
N TRP A 205 -12.61 -9.94 -6.92
CA TRP A 205 -11.83 -10.94 -7.65
C TRP A 205 -10.52 -10.34 -8.19
N ILE A 206 -9.52 -11.16 -8.41
CA ILE A 206 -8.20 -10.76 -8.88
C ILE A 206 -8.21 -10.75 -10.40
N GLU A 207 -8.17 -9.56 -11.01
CA GLU A 207 -7.99 -9.41 -12.47
C GLU A 207 -6.54 -9.67 -12.87
N THR A 208 -5.60 -9.16 -12.08
CA THR A 208 -4.16 -9.30 -12.32
C THR A 208 -3.40 -9.35 -11.01
N ALA A 209 -2.40 -10.19 -10.93
CA ALA A 209 -1.40 -10.19 -9.86
C ALA A 209 0.00 -10.18 -10.47
N ILE A 210 0.88 -9.29 -9.99
CA ILE A 210 2.27 -9.22 -10.46
C ILE A 210 3.27 -9.11 -9.32
N GLU A 211 4.44 -9.68 -9.54
CA GLU A 211 5.65 -9.53 -8.71
C GLU A 211 6.71 -8.81 -9.56
N PRO A 212 6.74 -7.48 -9.52
CA PRO A 212 7.59 -6.71 -10.41
C PRO A 212 9.06 -6.87 -10.06
N GLN A 213 9.89 -6.80 -11.08
CA GLN A 213 11.35 -6.93 -10.98
C GLN A 213 12.05 -5.67 -11.45
N LEU A 214 13.31 -5.50 -11.05
CA LEU A 214 14.16 -4.45 -11.61
C LEU A 214 14.29 -4.61 -13.13
N SER A 215 14.27 -3.48 -13.84
CA SER A 215 14.62 -3.46 -15.26
C SER A 215 16.09 -3.86 -15.46
N ASP A 216 16.46 -4.30 -16.67
CA ASP A 216 17.85 -4.68 -16.96
C ASP A 216 18.84 -3.54 -16.74
N ASP A 217 18.42 -2.31 -17.00
CA ASP A 217 19.25 -1.13 -16.71
C ASP A 217 19.44 -0.93 -15.20
N ALA A 218 18.37 -0.98 -14.42
CA ALA A 218 18.43 -0.87 -12.98
C ALA A 218 19.26 -1.98 -12.33
N ARG A 219 19.21 -3.22 -12.86
CA ARG A 219 20.04 -4.34 -12.40
C ARG A 219 21.54 -4.06 -12.58
N ARG A 220 21.92 -3.47 -13.72
CA ARG A 220 23.30 -3.09 -14.00
C ARG A 220 23.78 -1.95 -13.12
N ARG A 221 22.94 -0.92 -12.95
CA ARG A 221 23.29 0.28 -12.17
C ARG A 221 23.30 0.05 -10.66
N TYR A 222 22.41 -0.84 -10.16
CA TYR A 222 22.21 -1.10 -8.73
C TYR A 222 22.26 -2.60 -8.40
N PRO A 223 23.40 -3.28 -8.58
CA PRO A 223 23.52 -4.72 -8.36
C PRO A 223 23.20 -5.15 -6.92
N HIS A 224 23.42 -4.27 -5.93
CA HIS A 224 23.01 -4.51 -4.54
C HIS A 224 21.48 -4.60 -4.38
N ARG A 225 20.70 -3.85 -5.16
CA ARG A 225 19.24 -3.95 -5.17
C ARG A 225 18.77 -5.26 -5.81
N GLN A 226 19.43 -5.70 -6.86
CA GLN A 226 19.17 -7.03 -7.44
C GLN A 226 19.47 -8.15 -6.44
N ALA A 227 20.60 -8.09 -5.74
CA ALA A 227 20.94 -9.07 -4.72
C ALA A 227 19.88 -9.09 -3.58
N TRP A 228 19.43 -7.92 -3.16
CA TRP A 228 18.36 -7.79 -2.17
C TRP A 228 17.04 -8.41 -2.67
N MET A 229 16.61 -8.11 -3.91
CA MET A 229 15.38 -8.67 -4.48
C MET A 229 15.45 -10.18 -4.67
N ASN A 230 16.60 -10.71 -5.06
CA ASN A 230 16.81 -12.16 -5.16
C ASN A 230 16.63 -12.88 -3.81
N LYS A 231 16.94 -12.19 -2.72
CA LYS A 231 16.77 -12.73 -1.37
C LYS A 231 15.37 -12.55 -0.82
N TYR A 232 14.78 -11.38 -1.02
CA TYR A 232 13.55 -10.96 -0.31
C TYR A 232 12.32 -10.80 -1.21
N LEU A 233 12.42 -11.03 -2.50
CA LEU A 233 11.31 -11.04 -3.48
C LEU A 233 10.56 -9.71 -3.69
N GLY A 234 10.78 -8.69 -2.88
CA GLY A 234 10.19 -7.35 -3.07
C GLY A 234 8.71 -7.24 -2.67
N ILE A 235 7.85 -6.98 -3.64
CA ILE A 235 6.43 -6.68 -3.46
C ILE A 235 5.53 -7.56 -4.33
N LEU A 236 4.24 -7.58 -3.96
CA LEU A 236 3.16 -8.20 -4.71
C LEU A 236 2.07 -7.15 -4.94
N ILE A 237 1.64 -6.97 -6.18
CA ILE A 237 0.61 -6.01 -6.58
C ILE A 237 -0.59 -6.78 -7.13
N PHE A 238 -1.78 -6.41 -6.67
CA PHE A 238 -3.05 -6.94 -7.16
C PHE A 238 -3.89 -5.83 -7.78
N LYS A 239 -4.48 -6.12 -8.93
CA LYS A 239 -5.59 -5.37 -9.50
C LYS A 239 -6.87 -6.15 -9.24
N LEU A 240 -7.77 -5.55 -8.46
CA LEU A 240 -8.99 -6.19 -7.97
C LEU A 240 -10.21 -5.52 -8.56
N ARG A 241 -11.22 -6.33 -8.95
CA ARG A 241 -12.52 -5.85 -9.42
C ARG A 241 -13.64 -6.33 -8.50
N ALA A 242 -14.69 -5.54 -8.42
CA ALA A 242 -15.93 -6.01 -7.82
C ALA A 242 -16.54 -7.14 -8.68
N HIS A 243 -17.12 -8.17 -8.04
CA HIS A 243 -17.95 -9.11 -8.78
C HIS A 243 -19.13 -8.35 -9.42
N PRO A 244 -19.50 -8.69 -10.66
CA PRO A 244 -20.73 -8.16 -11.26
C PRO A 244 -21.92 -8.36 -10.31
N ALA A 245 -22.83 -7.37 -10.23
CA ALA A 245 -24.07 -7.56 -9.51
C ALA A 245 -24.83 -8.77 -10.12
N GLN A 246 -25.23 -9.69 -9.27
CA GLN A 246 -26.07 -10.85 -9.66
C GLN A 246 -27.49 -10.42 -9.95
#